data_d97a63a85bf185bdd43365a2fae133c5
#
_entry.id   d97a63a85bf185bdd43365a2fae133c5
#
_cell.length_a   1.000
_cell.length_b   1.000
_cell.length_c   1.000
_cell.angle_alpha   90.00
_cell.angle_beta   90.00
_cell.angle_gamma   90.00
#
_symmetry.space_group_name_H-M   'P 1'
#
loop_
_entity.id
_entity.type
_entity.pdbx_description
1 polymer ?
#
loop_
_entity_poly.entity_id
_entity_poly.type
_entity_poly.pdbx_seq_one_letter_code
_entity_poly.pdbx_strand_id
1 'polypeptide(L)'
;MLIAVIVLFILFLVMAVWSSRRKQKPFPKEKDLRQVKSNAGASAKKVIVIVVDSLMAEAVDRGLKQEELPTFQFLIERGQYYKDMVSSFPTMSVTIDSSLLTGAYPDRHHVPGLNWYSVREHKLINYGTGPAEVIKIGVNQVMADALMHLNGSHLNPELPTIYEDLSRAGKKTGSINGLIYRGPASHTLSLPAWMHGPTSMPESISVKGPDFLALGSLTNPLEGIEDLPGSIIHRLGINSEFSISTASYLIKEDKLPDFLYIYLPDMDQQIHKKGPSDLKSLKDTDHQLQTLLQNFGSLENALEKAIIVIIGDSGMTEILPANENPVVELFPLLQAFNVFSQGEAMTDETEIVLAVNETMAYVYNLKARDARDIAEAIRADSRIDIIAWRDGDWICVSDGASKELRFKTGGELTDTYKQSWTIEGEPQALDLKINHERQTLDYERYPDVLQRLYGALHSHDGDFLVVAAKPGYELADQHSPTHKGGGSHGSLGHAESLVPLIISGTEERPENLRIVDLKAFLQKLVTKQ
;
A
#
# COMPACT_ATOMS: atom_id res chain seq x y z
N MET A 1 30.87 -2.42 -23.45
CA MET A 1 29.84 -2.95 -22.55
C MET A 1 28.57 -2.09 -22.56
N LEU A 2 28.64 -0.80 -22.32
CA LEU A 2 27.46 0.11 -22.30
C LEU A 2 26.64 0.09 -23.61
N ILE A 3 27.32 0.12 -24.77
CA ILE A 3 26.66 0.08 -26.09
C ILE A 3 25.91 -1.25 -26.32
N ALA A 4 26.47 -2.37 -25.88
CA ALA A 4 25.80 -3.69 -25.98
C ALA A 4 24.54 -3.78 -25.10
N VAL A 5 24.57 -3.18 -23.91
CA VAL A 5 23.40 -3.09 -23.01
C VAL A 5 22.32 -2.19 -23.60
N ILE A 6 22.70 -1.05 -24.21
CA ILE A 6 21.76 -0.14 -24.88
C ILE A 6 21.15 -0.82 -26.11
N VAL A 7 21.93 -1.54 -26.91
CA VAL A 7 21.44 -2.28 -28.07
C VAL A 7 20.51 -3.43 -27.65
N LEU A 8 20.83 -4.16 -26.59
CA LEU A 8 19.96 -5.19 -26.03
C LEU A 8 18.65 -4.59 -25.49
N PHE A 9 18.71 -3.43 -24.85
CA PHE A 9 17.53 -2.73 -24.35
C PHE A 9 16.65 -2.20 -25.49
N ILE A 10 17.24 -1.66 -26.56
CA ILE A 10 16.52 -1.22 -27.77
C ILE A 10 15.92 -2.43 -28.51
N LEU A 11 16.66 -3.54 -28.66
CA LEU A 11 16.13 -4.79 -29.22
C LEU A 11 14.99 -5.37 -28.37
N PHE A 12 15.10 -5.29 -27.07
CA PHE A 12 14.04 -5.69 -26.12
C PHE A 12 12.80 -4.80 -26.30
N LEU A 13 12.96 -3.48 -26.41
CA LEU A 13 11.86 -2.55 -26.68
C LEU A 13 11.21 -2.81 -28.06
N VAL A 14 12.00 -3.07 -29.09
CA VAL A 14 11.50 -3.37 -30.43
C VAL A 14 10.76 -4.71 -30.47
N MET A 15 11.27 -5.75 -29.79
CA MET A 15 10.59 -7.04 -29.67
C MET A 15 9.31 -6.92 -28.83
N ALA A 16 9.31 -6.12 -27.78
CA ALA A 16 8.14 -5.86 -26.94
C ALA A 16 7.03 -5.14 -27.74
N VAL A 17 7.39 -4.13 -28.55
CA VAL A 17 6.45 -3.44 -29.46
C VAL A 17 5.94 -4.36 -30.57
N TRP A 18 6.78 -5.28 -31.07
CA TRP A 18 6.39 -6.20 -32.14
C TRP A 18 5.49 -7.33 -31.63
N SER A 19 5.73 -7.83 -30.41
CA SER A 19 4.90 -8.86 -29.79
C SER A 19 3.52 -8.34 -29.35
N SER A 20 3.42 -7.06 -28.96
CA SER A 20 2.15 -6.43 -28.61
C SER A 20 1.17 -6.29 -29.80
N ARG A 21 1.68 -6.39 -31.04
CA ARG A 21 0.85 -6.40 -32.27
C ARG A 21 0.32 -7.78 -32.67
N ARG A 22 0.76 -8.87 -32.03
CA ARG A 22 0.16 -10.19 -32.24
C ARG A 22 -1.13 -10.27 -31.45
N LYS A 23 -2.28 -10.31 -32.13
CA LYS A 23 -3.61 -10.52 -31.54
C LYS A 23 -3.58 -11.79 -30.68
N GLN A 24 -3.67 -11.62 -29.38
CA GLN A 24 -3.94 -12.74 -28.47
C GLN A 24 -5.29 -13.35 -28.82
N LYS A 25 -5.41 -14.69 -28.74
CA LYS A 25 -6.71 -15.36 -28.93
C LYS A 25 -7.64 -14.91 -27.80
N PRO A 26 -8.89 -14.49 -28.13
CA PRO A 26 -9.82 -14.02 -27.12
C PRO A 26 -10.20 -15.15 -26.17
N PHE A 27 -10.09 -14.89 -24.86
CA PHE A 27 -10.69 -15.73 -23.83
C PHE A 27 -12.23 -15.71 -23.92
N PRO A 28 -12.94 -16.72 -23.39
CA PRO A 28 -14.41 -16.75 -23.40
C PRO A 28 -15.00 -15.68 -22.48
N LYS A 29 -15.27 -14.52 -23.05
CA LYS A 29 -15.54 -13.21 -22.41
C LYS A 29 -16.91 -13.07 -21.76
N GLU A 30 -17.91 -13.80 -22.24
CA GLU A 30 -19.29 -13.68 -21.75
C GLU A 30 -19.52 -14.30 -20.36
N LYS A 31 -18.68 -15.25 -19.93
CA LYS A 31 -18.93 -16.05 -18.72
C LYS A 31 -18.70 -15.25 -17.45
N ASP A 32 -17.64 -14.42 -17.42
CA ASP A 32 -17.26 -13.66 -16.22
C ASP A 32 -18.16 -12.45 -15.98
N LEU A 33 -18.56 -11.76 -17.05
CA LEU A 33 -19.46 -10.60 -16.94
C LEU A 33 -20.89 -10.96 -16.54
N ARG A 34 -21.38 -12.19 -16.85
CA ARG A 34 -22.69 -12.67 -16.43
C ARG A 34 -22.77 -12.96 -14.93
N GLN A 35 -21.66 -13.23 -14.27
CA GLN A 35 -21.62 -13.51 -12.83
C GLN A 35 -21.67 -12.25 -11.96
N VAL A 36 -21.38 -11.08 -12.53
CA VAL A 36 -21.23 -9.82 -11.80
C VAL A 36 -22.55 -9.10 -11.53
N LYS A 37 -23.69 -9.56 -12.08
CA LYS A 37 -24.97 -8.94 -11.74
C LYS A 37 -25.21 -9.04 -10.23
N SER A 38 -25.40 -7.87 -9.63
CA SER A 38 -25.82 -7.76 -8.25
C SER A 38 -27.12 -8.53 -7.99
N ASN A 39 -27.18 -9.27 -6.90
CA ASN A 39 -28.42 -9.88 -6.41
C ASN A 39 -29.24 -8.92 -5.55
N ALA A 40 -28.75 -7.68 -5.32
CA ALA A 40 -29.50 -6.66 -4.59
C ALA A 40 -30.74 -6.27 -5.35
N GLY A 41 -31.85 -6.11 -4.65
CA GLY A 41 -33.09 -5.56 -5.22
C GLY A 41 -32.83 -4.17 -5.84
N ALA A 42 -33.69 -3.71 -6.73
CA ALA A 42 -33.52 -2.47 -7.51
C ALA A 42 -33.38 -1.16 -6.70
N SER A 43 -33.42 -1.22 -5.37
CA SER A 43 -33.32 -0.06 -4.47
C SER A 43 -32.04 0.04 -3.65
N ALA A 44 -31.18 -0.98 -3.64
CA ALA A 44 -29.96 -0.96 -2.84
C ALA A 44 -28.84 -0.21 -3.55
N LYS A 45 -28.22 0.78 -2.88
CA LYS A 45 -27.06 1.51 -3.41
C LYS A 45 -25.84 0.60 -3.51
N LYS A 46 -25.04 0.76 -4.56
CA LYS A 46 -23.74 0.08 -4.68
C LYS A 46 -22.68 0.80 -3.84
N VAL A 47 -21.74 0.08 -3.27
CA VAL A 47 -20.61 0.67 -2.54
C VAL A 47 -19.39 0.66 -3.44
N ILE A 48 -18.90 1.83 -3.81
CA ILE A 48 -17.69 2.02 -4.63
C ILE A 48 -16.62 2.64 -3.74
N VAL A 49 -15.56 1.87 -3.51
CA VAL A 49 -14.37 2.32 -2.76
C VAL A 49 -13.29 2.65 -3.76
N ILE A 50 -12.79 3.87 -3.72
CA ILE A 50 -11.73 4.38 -4.59
C ILE A 50 -10.54 4.73 -3.71
N VAL A 51 -9.48 3.94 -3.81
CA VAL A 51 -8.20 4.26 -3.17
C VAL A 51 -7.36 5.05 -4.17
N VAL A 52 -6.98 6.25 -3.77
CA VAL A 52 -6.09 7.12 -4.53
C VAL A 52 -4.73 7.10 -3.84
N ASP A 53 -3.76 6.50 -4.51
CA ASP A 53 -2.42 6.30 -4.00
C ASP A 53 -1.74 7.64 -3.67
N SER A 54 -1.27 7.78 -2.43
CA SER A 54 -0.66 8.99 -1.87
C SER A 54 -1.57 10.24 -1.87
N LEU A 55 -2.89 10.08 -1.72
CA LEU A 55 -3.80 11.22 -1.56
C LEU A 55 -3.63 11.86 -0.18
N MET A 56 -3.36 13.16 -0.14
CA MET A 56 -3.13 13.93 1.08
C MET A 56 -4.23 14.96 1.31
N ALA A 57 -4.72 15.07 2.56
CA ALA A 57 -5.75 16.04 2.94
C ALA A 57 -5.29 17.49 2.69
N GLU A 58 -4.03 17.82 2.95
CA GLU A 58 -3.48 19.16 2.68
C GLU A 58 -3.50 19.52 1.19
N ALA A 59 -3.23 18.55 0.31
CA ALA A 59 -3.29 18.76 -1.14
C ALA A 59 -4.74 19.00 -1.58
N VAL A 60 -5.70 18.21 -1.05
CA VAL A 60 -7.14 18.41 -1.29
C VAL A 60 -7.56 19.80 -0.83
N ASP A 61 -7.23 20.19 0.40
CA ASP A 61 -7.60 21.52 0.94
C ASP A 61 -7.02 22.68 0.11
N ARG A 62 -5.78 22.56 -0.38
CA ARG A 62 -5.17 23.55 -1.26
C ARG A 62 -5.90 23.65 -2.61
N GLY A 63 -6.19 22.50 -3.22
CA GLY A 63 -6.90 22.47 -4.50
C GLY A 63 -8.33 23.00 -4.40
N LEU A 64 -9.05 22.71 -3.30
CA LEU A 64 -10.37 23.29 -3.02
C LEU A 64 -10.31 24.81 -2.87
N LYS A 65 -9.31 25.35 -2.14
CA LYS A 65 -9.11 26.80 -2.00
C LYS A 65 -8.81 27.51 -3.33
N GLN A 66 -8.25 26.78 -4.30
CA GLN A 66 -7.95 27.29 -5.64
C GLN A 66 -9.10 27.07 -6.63
N GLU A 67 -10.22 26.47 -6.19
CA GLU A 67 -11.38 26.11 -7.02
C GLU A 67 -11.03 25.18 -8.19
N GLU A 68 -10.02 24.31 -8.00
CA GLU A 68 -9.46 23.44 -9.04
C GLU A 68 -9.90 21.98 -8.94
N LEU A 69 -10.74 21.64 -7.93
CA LEU A 69 -11.19 20.28 -7.62
C LEU A 69 -12.73 20.22 -7.54
N PRO A 70 -13.47 20.47 -8.63
CA PRO A 70 -14.93 20.54 -8.59
C PRO A 70 -15.61 19.24 -8.19
N THR A 71 -15.03 18.08 -8.50
CA THR A 71 -15.59 16.78 -8.16
C THR A 71 -15.38 16.45 -6.68
N PHE A 72 -14.19 16.69 -6.15
CA PHE A 72 -13.93 16.58 -4.71
C PHE A 72 -14.83 17.54 -3.93
N GLN A 73 -14.96 18.81 -4.38
CA GLN A 73 -15.84 19.78 -3.75
C GLN A 73 -17.28 19.28 -3.70
N PHE A 74 -17.82 18.79 -4.82
CA PHE A 74 -19.16 18.24 -4.90
C PHE A 74 -19.38 17.10 -3.89
N LEU A 75 -18.44 16.15 -3.83
CA LEU A 75 -18.53 14.99 -2.93
C LEU A 75 -18.44 15.41 -1.45
N ILE A 76 -17.55 16.32 -1.12
CA ILE A 76 -17.36 16.84 0.24
C ILE A 76 -18.58 17.62 0.72
N GLU A 77 -19.15 18.49 -0.11
CA GLU A 77 -20.34 19.29 0.24
C GLU A 77 -21.60 18.43 0.45
N ARG A 78 -21.65 17.25 -0.15
CA ARG A 78 -22.79 16.31 -0.06
C ARG A 78 -22.48 15.03 0.73
N GLY A 79 -21.41 15.06 1.51
CA GLY A 79 -20.93 13.90 2.25
C GLY A 79 -20.23 14.27 3.53
N GLN A 80 -19.26 13.44 3.87
CA GLN A 80 -18.42 13.57 5.05
C GLN A 80 -16.96 13.64 4.58
N TYR A 81 -16.17 14.52 5.19
CA TYR A 81 -14.76 14.65 4.92
C TYR A 81 -13.96 14.61 6.22
N TYR A 82 -13.16 13.59 6.36
CA TYR A 82 -12.20 13.41 7.46
C TYR A 82 -10.80 13.59 6.89
N LYS A 83 -9.95 14.33 7.63
CA LYS A 83 -8.58 14.69 7.17
C LYS A 83 -7.49 13.89 7.82
N ASP A 84 -7.84 13.15 8.85
CA ASP A 84 -6.96 12.60 9.87
C ASP A 84 -7.18 11.11 10.11
N MET A 85 -7.62 10.38 9.09
CA MET A 85 -7.69 8.93 9.17
C MET A 85 -6.27 8.36 9.25
N VAL A 86 -6.04 7.51 10.26
CA VAL A 86 -4.73 6.90 10.50
C VAL A 86 -4.52 5.71 9.58
N SER A 87 -3.48 5.76 8.77
CA SER A 87 -3.04 4.68 7.89
C SER A 87 -2.31 3.56 8.66
N SER A 88 -1.98 2.47 7.99
CA SER A 88 -1.18 1.37 8.55
C SER A 88 0.31 1.76 8.66
N PHE A 89 1.13 0.85 9.21
CA PHE A 89 2.57 0.99 9.25
C PHE A 89 3.24 -0.35 8.97
N PRO A 90 4.28 -0.37 8.10
CA PRO A 90 4.79 0.75 7.30
C PRO A 90 3.72 1.35 6.37
N THR A 91 3.87 2.63 6.03
CA THR A 91 2.95 3.31 5.10
C THR A 91 3.26 2.92 3.65
N MET A 92 3.34 1.61 3.39
CA MET A 92 3.55 0.99 2.07
C MET A 92 2.22 0.46 1.53
N SER A 93 1.88 0.76 0.29
CA SER A 93 0.56 0.48 -0.31
C SER A 93 0.12 -0.98 -0.15
N VAL A 94 1.02 -1.97 -0.30
CA VAL A 94 0.69 -3.40 -0.09
C VAL A 94 0.28 -3.71 1.35
N THR A 95 0.92 -3.07 2.34
CA THR A 95 0.61 -3.21 3.76
C THR A 95 -0.71 -2.52 4.10
N ILE A 96 -0.93 -1.34 3.53
CA ILE A 96 -2.12 -0.53 3.76
C ILE A 96 -3.34 -1.20 3.14
N ASP A 97 -3.26 -1.67 1.88
CA ASP A 97 -4.32 -2.43 1.22
C ASP A 97 -4.64 -3.73 1.98
N SER A 98 -3.60 -4.43 2.48
CA SER A 98 -3.79 -5.59 3.34
C SER A 98 -4.57 -5.22 4.60
N SER A 99 -4.22 -4.10 5.25
CA SER A 99 -4.89 -3.62 6.46
C SER A 99 -6.34 -3.20 6.18
N LEU A 100 -6.59 -2.45 5.10
CA LEU A 100 -7.93 -2.02 4.69
C LEU A 100 -8.85 -3.20 4.41
N LEU A 101 -8.37 -4.16 3.61
CA LEU A 101 -9.20 -5.24 3.09
C LEU A 101 -9.33 -6.44 4.05
N THR A 102 -8.43 -6.56 5.04
CA THR A 102 -8.54 -7.57 6.09
C THR A 102 -9.08 -7.04 7.42
N GLY A 103 -9.02 -5.72 7.66
CA GLY A 103 -9.39 -5.11 8.93
C GLY A 103 -8.41 -5.46 10.06
N ALA A 104 -7.13 -5.61 9.76
CA ALA A 104 -6.11 -6.02 10.71
C ALA A 104 -4.78 -5.30 10.44
N TYR A 105 -3.92 -5.20 11.44
CA TYR A 105 -2.54 -4.73 11.29
C TYR A 105 -1.60 -5.86 10.84
N PRO A 106 -0.33 -5.55 10.47
CA PRO A 106 0.63 -6.53 9.96
C PRO A 106 0.86 -7.76 10.85
N ASP A 107 0.77 -7.64 12.17
CA ASP A 107 0.86 -8.76 13.11
C ASP A 107 -0.14 -9.90 12.83
N ARG A 108 -1.24 -9.57 12.14
CA ARG A 108 -2.28 -10.52 11.80
C ARG A 108 -2.34 -10.84 10.32
N HIS A 109 -2.17 -9.84 9.44
CA HIS A 109 -2.26 -10.08 8.00
C HIS A 109 -0.93 -10.51 7.36
N HIS A 110 0.22 -10.37 8.03
CA HIS A 110 1.56 -10.87 7.67
C HIS A 110 2.17 -10.26 6.39
N VAL A 111 1.74 -9.09 5.96
CA VAL A 111 2.34 -8.34 4.84
C VAL A 111 3.07 -7.12 5.41
N PRO A 112 4.38 -7.24 5.72
CA PRO A 112 5.09 -6.23 6.50
C PRO A 112 5.56 -5.01 5.70
N GLY A 113 5.61 -5.07 4.37
CA GLY A 113 6.12 -4.01 3.51
C GLY A 113 6.27 -4.46 2.08
N LEU A 114 6.83 -3.60 1.23
CA LEU A 114 7.23 -3.94 -0.15
C LEU A 114 8.45 -4.85 -0.18
N ASN A 115 9.36 -4.67 0.77
CA ASN A 115 10.62 -5.39 0.90
C ASN A 115 10.80 -5.89 2.34
N TRP A 116 11.04 -7.20 2.51
CA TRP A 116 11.23 -7.82 3.81
C TRP A 116 12.00 -9.14 3.68
N TYR A 117 12.61 -9.62 4.76
CA TYR A 117 13.35 -10.87 4.75
C TYR A 117 12.55 -12.00 5.39
N SER A 118 12.36 -13.08 4.66
CA SER A 118 11.75 -14.30 5.17
C SER A 118 12.83 -15.19 5.79
N VAL A 119 12.83 -15.27 7.12
CA VAL A 119 13.72 -16.21 7.84
C VAL A 119 13.41 -17.65 7.46
N ARG A 120 12.15 -17.98 7.21
CA ARG A 120 11.72 -19.33 6.82
C ARG A 120 12.23 -19.72 5.42
N GLU A 121 12.25 -18.78 4.48
CA GLU A 121 12.66 -19.03 3.09
C GLU A 121 14.11 -18.66 2.83
N HIS A 122 14.79 -18.09 3.82
CA HIS A 122 16.16 -17.58 3.75
C HIS A 122 16.39 -16.64 2.55
N LYS A 123 15.43 -15.75 2.25
CA LYS A 123 15.50 -14.83 1.13
C LYS A 123 14.80 -13.49 1.41
N LEU A 124 15.20 -12.45 0.70
CA LEU A 124 14.43 -11.22 0.60
C LEU A 124 13.17 -11.47 -0.24
N ILE A 125 12.03 -11.04 0.27
CA ILE A 125 10.75 -10.98 -0.43
C ILE A 125 10.59 -9.55 -0.95
N ASN A 126 10.22 -9.40 -2.22
CA ASN A 126 10.07 -8.09 -2.84
C ASN A 126 8.88 -8.09 -3.81
N TYR A 127 7.96 -7.15 -3.63
CA TYR A 127 6.75 -7.04 -4.46
C TYR A 127 6.87 -6.00 -5.59
N GLY A 128 8.08 -5.50 -5.85
CA GLY A 128 8.35 -4.56 -6.94
C GLY A 128 8.72 -3.17 -6.45
N THR A 129 9.90 -3.03 -5.90
CA THR A 129 10.54 -1.76 -5.52
C THR A 129 11.17 -1.06 -6.74
N GLY A 130 12.44 -0.65 -6.69
CA GLY A 130 13.13 -0.02 -7.81
C GLY A 130 13.76 -1.01 -8.81
N PRO A 131 13.99 -0.60 -10.07
CA PRO A 131 14.55 -1.48 -11.10
C PRO A 131 15.91 -2.09 -10.74
N ALA A 132 16.78 -1.34 -10.05
CA ALA A 132 18.09 -1.82 -9.65
C ALA A 132 17.99 -2.97 -8.64
N GLU A 133 17.13 -2.82 -7.64
CA GLU A 133 16.89 -3.82 -6.61
C GLU A 133 16.19 -5.06 -7.19
N VAL A 134 15.18 -4.89 -8.04
CA VAL A 134 14.49 -5.99 -8.75
C VAL A 134 15.46 -6.83 -9.58
N ILE A 135 16.44 -6.20 -10.27
CA ILE A 135 17.46 -6.93 -11.02
C ILE A 135 18.38 -7.72 -10.08
N LYS A 136 18.74 -7.16 -8.94
CA LYS A 136 19.65 -7.80 -7.96
C LYS A 136 19.02 -8.97 -7.22
N ILE A 137 17.76 -8.81 -6.80
CA ILE A 137 16.97 -9.89 -6.17
C ILE A 137 16.61 -10.97 -7.19
N GLY A 138 16.35 -10.56 -8.43
CA GLY A 138 15.97 -11.43 -9.55
C GLY A 138 14.51 -11.22 -9.98
N VAL A 139 14.34 -10.85 -11.25
CA VAL A 139 13.03 -10.53 -11.85
C VAL A 139 12.01 -11.64 -11.64
N ASN A 140 12.41 -12.91 -11.82
CA ASN A 140 11.53 -14.07 -11.62
C ASN A 140 11.00 -14.17 -10.20
N GLN A 141 11.86 -13.94 -9.22
CA GLN A 141 11.49 -14.00 -7.81
C GLN A 141 10.50 -12.87 -7.48
N VAL A 142 10.81 -11.64 -7.84
CA VAL A 142 9.95 -10.48 -7.59
C VAL A 142 8.58 -10.64 -8.24
N MET A 143 8.53 -11.15 -9.47
CA MET A 143 7.25 -11.44 -10.14
C MET A 143 6.47 -12.55 -9.44
N ALA A 144 7.12 -13.63 -9.02
CA ALA A 144 6.46 -14.69 -8.27
C ALA A 144 5.93 -14.18 -6.93
N ASP A 145 6.74 -13.40 -6.21
CA ASP A 145 6.36 -12.81 -4.92
C ASP A 145 5.12 -11.89 -5.09
N ALA A 146 5.10 -11.02 -6.10
CA ALA A 146 3.99 -10.09 -6.34
C ALA A 146 2.72 -10.77 -6.89
N LEU A 147 2.84 -11.64 -7.89
CA LEU A 147 1.70 -12.18 -8.62
C LEU A 147 1.16 -13.51 -8.04
N MET A 148 2.00 -14.29 -7.36
CA MET A 148 1.61 -15.61 -6.83
C MET A 148 1.55 -15.61 -5.31
N HIS A 149 2.59 -15.07 -4.64
CA HIS A 149 2.75 -15.27 -3.20
C HIS A 149 2.03 -14.22 -2.36
N LEU A 150 2.00 -12.94 -2.76
CA LEU A 150 1.34 -11.88 -2.01
C LEU A 150 -0.10 -12.24 -1.63
N ASN A 151 -0.94 -12.53 -2.61
CA ASN A 151 -2.35 -12.90 -2.39
C ASN A 151 -2.55 -14.40 -2.09
N GLY A 152 -1.55 -15.24 -2.36
CA GLY A 152 -1.64 -16.70 -2.22
C GLY A 152 -1.20 -17.24 -0.86
N SER A 153 -0.03 -16.80 -0.37
CA SER A 153 0.62 -17.38 0.81
C SER A 153 1.14 -16.36 1.80
N HIS A 154 1.57 -15.16 1.36
CA HIS A 154 2.12 -14.16 2.28
C HIS A 154 1.00 -13.44 3.06
N LEU A 155 -0.10 -13.07 2.38
CA LEU A 155 -1.29 -12.61 3.10
C LEU A 155 -1.88 -13.78 3.88
N ASN A 156 -1.93 -13.67 5.20
CA ASN A 156 -2.39 -14.72 6.11
C ASN A 156 -3.68 -15.40 5.59
N PRO A 157 -3.63 -16.70 5.23
CA PRO A 157 -4.77 -17.40 4.63
C PRO A 157 -5.93 -17.61 5.61
N GLU A 158 -5.68 -17.56 6.92
CA GLU A 158 -6.71 -17.70 7.95
C GLU A 158 -7.48 -16.41 8.22
N LEU A 159 -6.96 -15.26 7.76
CA LEU A 159 -7.59 -13.96 7.94
C LEU A 159 -8.40 -13.59 6.69
N PRO A 160 -9.73 -13.59 6.74
CA PRO A 160 -10.55 -13.34 5.56
C PRO A 160 -10.45 -11.88 5.08
N THR A 161 -10.46 -11.70 3.77
CA THR A 161 -10.61 -10.40 3.13
C THR A 161 -12.08 -9.95 3.12
N ILE A 162 -12.32 -8.68 2.82
CA ILE A 162 -13.68 -8.15 2.64
C ILE A 162 -14.43 -8.88 1.51
N TYR A 163 -13.73 -9.29 0.44
CA TYR A 163 -14.33 -10.03 -0.67
C TYR A 163 -14.86 -11.39 -0.23
N GLU A 164 -14.10 -12.10 0.61
CA GLU A 164 -14.48 -13.40 1.15
C GLU A 164 -15.66 -13.28 2.12
N ASP A 165 -15.65 -12.25 2.98
CA ASP A 165 -16.73 -12.01 3.94
C ASP A 165 -18.04 -11.61 3.24
N LEU A 166 -18.00 -10.67 2.31
CA LEU A 166 -19.15 -10.23 1.55
C LEU A 166 -19.73 -11.34 0.68
N SER A 167 -18.88 -12.18 0.10
CA SER A 167 -19.34 -13.35 -0.65
C SER A 167 -20.08 -14.35 0.24
N ARG A 168 -19.61 -14.59 1.47
CA ARG A 168 -20.33 -15.41 2.47
C ARG A 168 -21.69 -14.80 2.85
N ALA A 169 -21.81 -13.49 2.78
CA ALA A 169 -23.08 -12.77 2.95
C ALA A 169 -23.95 -12.73 1.67
N GLY A 170 -23.57 -13.46 0.61
CA GLY A 170 -24.30 -13.52 -0.67
C GLY A 170 -24.19 -12.26 -1.53
N LYS A 171 -23.23 -11.36 -1.24
CA LYS A 171 -23.01 -10.14 -1.99
C LYS A 171 -21.96 -10.34 -3.08
N LYS A 172 -22.14 -9.65 -4.22
CA LYS A 172 -21.19 -9.67 -5.33
C LYS A 172 -20.12 -8.62 -5.14
N THR A 173 -18.87 -8.98 -5.43
CA THR A 173 -17.71 -8.14 -5.20
C THR A 173 -16.85 -7.97 -6.46
N GLY A 174 -16.16 -6.83 -6.56
CA GLY A 174 -15.23 -6.56 -7.66
C GLY A 174 -13.97 -5.84 -7.18
N SER A 175 -12.88 -6.04 -7.92
CA SER A 175 -11.61 -5.33 -7.74
C SER A 175 -11.06 -4.91 -9.10
N ILE A 176 -10.64 -3.66 -9.20
CA ILE A 176 -9.95 -3.11 -10.37
C ILE A 176 -8.60 -2.57 -9.91
N ASN A 177 -7.54 -3.18 -10.41
CA ASN A 177 -6.14 -2.86 -10.09
C ASN A 177 -5.79 -2.91 -8.59
N GLY A 178 -6.63 -3.53 -7.72
CA GLY A 178 -6.31 -3.69 -6.30
C GLY A 178 -5.07 -4.57 -6.11
N LEU A 179 -4.16 -4.16 -5.23
CA LEU A 179 -2.95 -4.92 -4.89
C LEU A 179 -3.33 -6.19 -4.13
N ILE A 180 -4.29 -6.09 -3.24
CA ILE A 180 -4.88 -7.21 -2.51
C ILE A 180 -6.24 -7.50 -3.13
N TYR A 181 -6.36 -8.70 -3.71
CA TYR A 181 -7.58 -9.13 -4.40
C TYR A 181 -8.01 -10.55 -4.00
N ARG A 182 -7.40 -11.21 -3.04
CA ARG A 182 -7.81 -12.56 -2.63
C ARG A 182 -9.30 -12.61 -2.28
N GLY A 183 -10.01 -13.54 -2.92
CA GLY A 183 -11.44 -13.75 -2.79
C GLY A 183 -11.84 -15.18 -3.15
N PRO A 184 -13.15 -15.51 -3.21
CA PRO A 184 -13.61 -16.90 -3.39
C PRO A 184 -13.59 -17.38 -4.83
N ALA A 185 -13.63 -16.49 -5.83
CA ALA A 185 -13.73 -16.86 -7.25
C ALA A 185 -12.36 -17.21 -7.84
N SER A 186 -12.34 -18.06 -8.87
CA SER A 186 -11.09 -18.42 -9.58
C SER A 186 -10.93 -17.56 -10.82
N HIS A 187 -9.74 -17.01 -10.98
CA HIS A 187 -9.32 -16.20 -12.13
C HIS A 187 -8.02 -16.73 -12.70
N THR A 188 -7.71 -16.29 -13.93
CA THR A 188 -6.45 -16.58 -14.60
C THR A 188 -5.75 -15.26 -14.89
N LEU A 189 -4.52 -15.09 -14.39
CA LEU A 189 -3.64 -14.03 -14.83
C LEU A 189 -2.86 -14.53 -16.05
N SER A 190 -2.92 -13.83 -17.16
CA SER A 190 -2.21 -14.15 -18.40
C SER A 190 -0.99 -13.26 -18.52
N LEU A 191 0.20 -13.85 -18.55
CA LEU A 191 1.44 -13.11 -18.71
C LEU A 191 1.69 -12.81 -20.19
N PRO A 192 2.10 -11.58 -20.56
CA PRO A 192 2.44 -11.24 -21.93
C PRO A 192 3.57 -12.12 -22.47
N ALA A 193 3.49 -12.52 -23.77
CA ALA A 193 4.45 -13.45 -24.38
C ALA A 193 5.91 -12.99 -24.30
N TRP A 194 6.18 -11.68 -24.25
CA TRP A 194 7.54 -11.14 -24.09
C TRP A 194 8.13 -11.38 -22.70
N MET A 195 7.33 -11.69 -21.71
CA MET A 195 7.78 -12.04 -20.36
C MET A 195 8.21 -13.50 -20.25
N HIS A 196 7.72 -14.40 -21.11
CA HIS A 196 8.07 -15.82 -21.05
C HIS A 196 9.52 -16.10 -21.48
N GLY A 197 10.04 -15.37 -22.48
CA GLY A 197 11.39 -15.58 -23.00
C GLY A 197 12.50 -15.34 -21.97
N PRO A 198 12.50 -14.20 -21.28
CA PRO A 198 13.53 -13.86 -20.30
C PRO A 198 13.23 -14.34 -18.88
N THR A 199 12.02 -14.86 -18.60
CA THR A 199 11.63 -15.34 -17.27
C THR A 199 11.22 -16.82 -17.28
N SER A 200 11.29 -17.47 -16.14
CA SER A 200 10.77 -18.84 -15.94
C SER A 200 9.29 -18.86 -15.52
N MET A 201 8.60 -17.72 -15.61
CA MET A 201 7.19 -17.61 -15.24
C MET A 201 6.27 -18.37 -16.22
N PRO A 202 5.20 -19.02 -15.73
CA PRO A 202 4.24 -19.71 -16.59
C PRO A 202 3.43 -18.72 -17.43
N GLU A 203 2.89 -19.18 -18.57
CA GLU A 203 2.03 -18.35 -19.45
C GLU A 203 0.77 -17.84 -18.74
N SER A 204 0.31 -18.59 -17.76
CA SER A 204 -0.87 -18.24 -16.97
C SER A 204 -0.74 -18.70 -15.54
N ILE A 205 -1.30 -17.92 -14.63
CA ILE A 205 -1.30 -18.17 -13.19
C ILE A 205 -2.77 -18.23 -12.73
N SER A 206 -3.17 -19.33 -12.08
CA SER A 206 -4.48 -19.41 -11.45
C SER A 206 -4.44 -18.71 -10.09
N VAL A 207 -5.35 -17.76 -9.88
CA VAL A 207 -5.48 -17.01 -8.63
C VAL A 207 -6.90 -17.03 -8.09
N LYS A 208 -7.05 -16.71 -6.81
CA LYS A 208 -8.36 -16.50 -6.17
C LYS A 208 -8.62 -15.00 -6.07
N GLY A 209 -9.84 -14.57 -6.41
CA GLY A 209 -10.22 -13.17 -6.41
C GLY A 209 -11.71 -12.94 -6.11
N PRO A 210 -12.20 -11.69 -6.19
CA PRO A 210 -13.62 -11.35 -6.09
C PRO A 210 -14.41 -11.90 -7.30
N ASP A 211 -15.73 -11.68 -7.36
CA ASP A 211 -16.54 -12.11 -8.51
C ASP A 211 -16.09 -11.45 -9.83
N PHE A 212 -15.67 -10.19 -9.77
CA PHE A 212 -15.07 -9.44 -10.88
C PHE A 212 -13.64 -9.03 -10.54
N LEU A 213 -12.67 -9.46 -11.32
CA LEU A 213 -11.26 -9.07 -11.17
C LEU A 213 -10.73 -8.50 -12.48
N ALA A 214 -10.27 -7.25 -12.44
CA ALA A 214 -9.51 -6.62 -13.51
C ALA A 214 -8.15 -6.15 -12.94
N LEU A 215 -7.05 -6.66 -13.50
CA LEU A 215 -5.69 -6.33 -13.09
C LEU A 215 -4.86 -6.01 -14.36
N GLY A 216 -5.08 -4.81 -14.91
CA GLY A 216 -4.50 -4.41 -16.16
C GLY A 216 -4.67 -5.44 -17.26
N SER A 217 -3.60 -5.66 -18.04
CA SER A 217 -3.56 -6.68 -19.10
C SER A 217 -3.33 -8.11 -18.58
N LEU A 218 -3.01 -8.28 -17.29
CA LEU A 218 -2.84 -9.60 -16.69
C LEU A 218 -4.17 -10.37 -16.60
N THR A 219 -5.24 -9.65 -16.29
CA THR A 219 -6.62 -10.17 -16.45
C THR A 219 -7.53 -9.00 -16.80
N ASN A 220 -7.90 -8.93 -18.08
CA ASN A 220 -8.78 -7.89 -18.62
C ASN A 220 -10.12 -8.50 -19.05
N PRO A 221 -11.16 -8.44 -18.22
CA PRO A 221 -12.48 -8.97 -18.56
C PRO A 221 -13.16 -8.26 -19.74
N LEU A 222 -12.68 -7.05 -20.09
CA LEU A 222 -13.22 -6.23 -21.19
C LEU A 222 -12.39 -6.33 -22.48
N GLU A 223 -11.41 -7.23 -22.53
CA GLU A 223 -10.58 -7.40 -23.73
C GLU A 223 -11.43 -7.70 -24.99
N GLY A 224 -11.30 -6.86 -26.05
CA GLY A 224 -12.08 -6.89 -27.30
C GLY A 224 -13.55 -6.48 -27.16
N ILE A 225 -13.96 -5.97 -25.98
CA ILE A 225 -15.21 -5.26 -25.76
C ILE A 225 -14.89 -3.75 -25.72
N GLU A 226 -13.90 -3.36 -24.93
CA GLU A 226 -13.41 -1.99 -24.80
C GLU A 226 -11.90 -1.93 -25.09
N ASP A 227 -11.45 -0.85 -25.72
CA ASP A 227 -10.03 -0.60 -25.98
C ASP A 227 -9.41 0.10 -24.77
N LEU A 228 -8.89 -0.70 -23.85
CA LEU A 228 -8.30 -0.22 -22.60
C LEU A 228 -6.77 -0.06 -22.72
N PRO A 229 -6.16 0.92 -22.03
CA PRO A 229 -4.72 1.18 -22.09
C PRO A 229 -3.91 0.09 -21.37
N GLY A 230 -3.71 -1.06 -22.02
CA GLY A 230 -3.04 -2.25 -21.48
C GLY A 230 -1.63 -2.51 -22.03
N SER A 231 -1.01 -1.60 -22.78
CA SER A 231 0.33 -1.79 -23.35
C SER A 231 1.45 -1.62 -22.30
N ILE A 232 2.69 -2.05 -22.65
CA ILE A 232 3.88 -1.85 -21.79
C ILE A 232 4.08 -0.37 -21.46
N ILE A 233 3.86 0.52 -22.42
CA ILE A 233 3.98 1.97 -22.25
C ILE A 233 2.97 2.47 -21.19
N HIS A 234 1.81 1.82 -21.10
CA HIS A 234 0.77 2.09 -20.11
C HIS A 234 0.87 1.14 -18.90
N ARG A 235 2.07 0.68 -18.53
CA ARG A 235 2.35 -0.14 -17.34
C ARG A 235 1.50 -1.42 -17.28
N LEU A 236 1.27 -2.05 -18.43
CA LEU A 236 0.40 -3.22 -18.56
C LEU A 236 -1.05 -2.98 -18.06
N GLY A 237 -1.52 -1.75 -18.05
CA GLY A 237 -2.85 -1.40 -17.55
C GLY A 237 -2.91 -1.19 -16.02
N ILE A 238 -1.80 -1.28 -15.31
CA ILE A 238 -1.75 -0.88 -13.89
C ILE A 238 -1.61 0.65 -13.82
N ASN A 239 -2.68 1.34 -14.14
CA ASN A 239 -2.79 2.80 -14.18
C ASN A 239 -4.23 3.25 -13.93
N SER A 240 -4.41 4.53 -13.59
CA SER A 240 -5.71 5.10 -13.25
C SER A 240 -6.67 5.15 -14.42
N GLU A 241 -6.17 5.36 -15.65
CA GLU A 241 -7.01 5.41 -16.86
C GLU A 241 -7.69 4.05 -17.11
N PHE A 242 -6.96 2.94 -16.98
CA PHE A 242 -7.53 1.59 -17.08
C PHE A 242 -8.58 1.36 -16.00
N SER A 243 -8.30 1.77 -14.75
CA SER A 243 -9.21 1.59 -13.62
C SER A 243 -10.53 2.35 -13.83
N ILE A 244 -10.44 3.62 -14.21
CA ILE A 244 -11.61 4.48 -14.48
C ILE A 244 -12.41 3.99 -15.69
N SER A 245 -11.74 3.60 -16.78
CA SER A 245 -12.43 3.11 -17.99
C SER A 245 -13.16 1.80 -17.72
N THR A 246 -12.53 0.86 -17.00
CA THR A 246 -13.15 -0.40 -16.59
C THR A 246 -14.38 -0.18 -15.70
N ALA A 247 -14.26 0.67 -14.68
CA ALA A 247 -15.37 1.02 -13.78
C ALA A 247 -16.50 1.74 -14.54
N SER A 248 -16.15 2.66 -15.45
CA SER A 248 -17.11 3.37 -16.30
C SER A 248 -17.95 2.42 -17.16
N TYR A 249 -17.33 1.38 -17.73
CA TYR A 249 -18.04 0.34 -18.46
C TYR A 249 -19.07 -0.39 -17.56
N LEU A 250 -18.65 -0.79 -16.34
CA LEU A 250 -19.55 -1.49 -15.41
C LEU A 250 -20.75 -0.61 -15.03
N ILE A 251 -20.57 0.69 -14.90
CA ILE A 251 -21.65 1.64 -14.62
C ILE A 251 -22.61 1.75 -15.81
N LYS A 252 -22.09 1.99 -17.02
CA LYS A 252 -22.89 2.16 -18.25
C LYS A 252 -23.73 0.92 -18.57
N GLU A 253 -23.19 -0.25 -18.36
CA GLU A 253 -23.81 -1.54 -18.69
C GLU A 253 -24.66 -2.11 -17.54
N ASP A 254 -24.87 -1.34 -16.46
CA ASP A 254 -25.59 -1.78 -15.25
C ASP A 254 -25.04 -3.10 -14.68
N LYS A 255 -23.72 -3.23 -14.65
CA LYS A 255 -22.97 -4.42 -14.20
C LYS A 255 -22.18 -4.20 -12.93
N LEU A 256 -22.48 -3.17 -12.16
CA LEU A 256 -21.80 -2.93 -10.88
C LEU A 256 -22.09 -4.07 -9.90
N PRO A 257 -21.06 -4.61 -9.25
CA PRO A 257 -21.23 -5.48 -8.09
C PRO A 257 -21.80 -4.71 -6.89
N ASP A 258 -22.14 -5.39 -5.81
CA ASP A 258 -22.60 -4.73 -4.58
C ASP A 258 -21.49 -3.94 -3.90
N PHE A 259 -20.24 -4.44 -4.03
CA PHE A 259 -19.01 -3.80 -3.56
C PHE A 259 -17.97 -3.77 -4.68
N LEU A 260 -17.50 -2.60 -5.05
CA LEU A 260 -16.43 -2.41 -6.04
C LEU A 260 -15.26 -1.66 -5.41
N TYR A 261 -14.08 -2.27 -5.43
CA TYR A 261 -12.82 -1.65 -5.07
C TYR A 261 -12.09 -1.18 -6.33
N ILE A 262 -11.62 0.06 -6.34
CA ILE A 262 -10.89 0.69 -7.45
C ILE A 262 -9.61 1.29 -6.90
N TYR A 263 -8.45 0.92 -7.48
CA TYR A 263 -7.16 1.51 -7.13
C TYR A 263 -6.67 2.44 -8.24
N LEU A 264 -6.24 3.64 -7.85
CA LEU A 264 -5.72 4.70 -8.73
C LEU A 264 -4.26 5.00 -8.38
N PRO A 265 -3.26 4.37 -9.05
CA PRO A 265 -1.86 4.41 -8.66
C PRO A 265 -1.05 5.61 -9.19
N ASP A 266 -1.60 6.42 -10.11
CA ASP A 266 -0.76 7.33 -10.91
C ASP A 266 -0.30 8.56 -10.13
N MET A 267 -1.06 8.99 -9.09
CA MET A 267 -0.74 10.17 -8.31
C MET A 267 0.56 9.98 -7.53
N ASP A 268 0.73 8.86 -6.86
CA ASP A 268 1.93 8.48 -6.13
C ASP A 268 3.22 8.68 -6.94
N GLN A 269 3.29 8.09 -8.15
CA GLN A 269 4.45 8.23 -9.02
C GLN A 269 4.81 9.67 -9.38
N GLN A 270 3.82 10.55 -9.50
CA GLN A 270 4.07 11.96 -9.81
C GLN A 270 4.64 12.67 -8.57
N ILE A 271 4.09 12.37 -7.39
CA ILE A 271 4.50 12.99 -6.14
C ILE A 271 5.91 12.52 -5.74
N HIS A 272 6.26 11.26 -5.94
CA HIS A 272 7.63 10.77 -5.76
C HIS A 272 8.65 11.58 -6.58
N LYS A 273 8.28 12.06 -7.76
CA LYS A 273 9.18 12.82 -8.64
C LYS A 273 9.19 14.32 -8.36
N LYS A 274 8.06 14.88 -7.92
CA LYS A 274 7.84 16.34 -7.86
C LYS A 274 7.60 16.88 -6.46
N GLY A 275 7.47 15.99 -5.49
CA GLY A 275 7.14 16.32 -4.11
C GLY A 275 5.64 16.55 -3.87
N PRO A 276 5.22 16.57 -2.59
CA PRO A 276 3.82 16.65 -2.17
C PRO A 276 3.16 18.01 -2.44
N SER A 277 3.91 18.99 -2.91
CA SER A 277 3.39 20.31 -3.29
C SER A 277 2.75 20.35 -4.68
N ASP A 278 3.00 19.34 -5.55
CA ASP A 278 2.45 19.28 -6.91
C ASP A 278 0.96 18.91 -6.90
N LEU A 279 0.11 19.82 -7.40
CA LEU A 279 -1.33 19.61 -7.50
C LEU A 279 -1.79 19.05 -8.85
N LYS A 280 -0.89 18.89 -9.82
CA LYS A 280 -1.28 18.49 -11.17
C LYS A 280 -1.92 17.10 -11.18
N SER A 281 -1.29 16.12 -10.53
CA SER A 281 -1.80 14.75 -10.45
C SER A 281 -3.14 14.66 -9.72
N LEU A 282 -3.36 15.50 -8.70
CA LEU A 282 -4.63 15.60 -7.99
C LEU A 282 -5.75 16.16 -8.88
N LYS A 283 -5.46 17.18 -9.72
CA LYS A 283 -6.41 17.70 -10.71
C LYS A 283 -6.76 16.66 -11.78
N ASP A 284 -5.76 15.92 -12.24
CA ASP A 284 -5.98 14.82 -13.17
C ASP A 284 -6.89 13.74 -12.54
N THR A 285 -6.69 13.43 -11.26
CA THR A 285 -7.56 12.52 -10.49
C THR A 285 -8.99 13.08 -10.33
N ASP A 286 -9.16 14.36 -10.01
CA ASP A 286 -10.49 15.00 -9.93
C ASP A 286 -11.27 14.85 -11.24
N HIS A 287 -10.59 15.10 -12.37
CA HIS A 287 -11.19 14.93 -13.70
C HIS A 287 -11.56 13.48 -14.01
N GLN A 288 -10.71 12.52 -13.61
CA GLN A 288 -11.00 11.09 -13.75
C GLN A 288 -12.22 10.68 -12.91
N LEU A 289 -12.33 11.17 -11.68
CA LEU A 289 -13.49 10.94 -10.82
C LEU A 289 -14.76 11.58 -11.42
N GLN A 290 -14.67 12.77 -11.99
CA GLN A 290 -15.78 13.41 -12.69
C GLN A 290 -16.27 12.54 -13.86
N THR A 291 -15.33 12.06 -14.68
CA THR A 291 -15.63 11.15 -15.79
C THR A 291 -16.33 9.87 -15.31
N LEU A 292 -15.84 9.26 -14.23
CA LEU A 292 -16.45 8.07 -13.63
C LEU A 292 -17.90 8.34 -13.20
N LEU A 293 -18.12 9.38 -12.40
CA LEU A 293 -19.42 9.67 -11.81
C LEU A 293 -20.45 10.14 -12.84
N GLN A 294 -20.04 10.84 -13.90
CA GLN A 294 -20.92 11.24 -15.00
C GLN A 294 -21.56 10.04 -15.74
N ASN A 295 -20.97 8.85 -15.67
CA ASN A 295 -21.56 7.65 -16.27
C ASN A 295 -22.86 7.18 -15.59
N PHE A 296 -23.19 7.70 -14.41
CA PHE A 296 -24.51 7.53 -13.79
C PHE A 296 -25.60 8.45 -14.39
N GLY A 297 -25.22 9.34 -15.32
CA GLY A 297 -26.06 10.35 -15.94
C GLY A 297 -25.79 11.75 -15.38
N SER A 298 -25.55 11.88 -14.09
CA SER A 298 -25.09 13.11 -13.42
C SER A 298 -24.37 12.74 -12.11
N LEU A 299 -23.69 13.71 -11.49
CA LEU A 299 -23.05 13.54 -10.18
C LEU A 299 -24.11 13.28 -9.07
N GLU A 300 -25.27 13.92 -9.16
CA GLU A 300 -26.38 13.69 -8.23
C GLU A 300 -26.92 12.25 -8.35
N ASN A 301 -27.16 11.79 -9.59
CA ASN A 301 -27.60 10.41 -9.84
C ASN A 301 -26.59 9.37 -9.34
N ALA A 302 -25.29 9.72 -9.35
CA ALA A 302 -24.27 8.84 -8.79
C ALA A 302 -24.51 8.61 -7.29
N LEU A 303 -24.80 9.67 -6.53
CA LEU A 303 -25.06 9.57 -5.08
C LEU A 303 -26.44 8.97 -4.76
N GLU A 304 -27.39 8.97 -5.69
CA GLU A 304 -28.66 8.25 -5.55
C GLU A 304 -28.47 6.73 -5.71
N LYS A 305 -27.57 6.31 -6.61
CA LYS A 305 -27.37 4.90 -6.98
C LYS A 305 -26.21 4.24 -6.25
N ALA A 306 -25.24 5.02 -5.77
CA ALA A 306 -24.05 4.51 -5.12
C ALA A 306 -23.65 5.28 -3.86
N ILE A 307 -22.96 4.61 -2.97
CA ILE A 307 -22.15 5.20 -1.90
C ILE A 307 -20.73 5.27 -2.43
N ILE A 308 -20.17 6.47 -2.47
CA ILE A 308 -18.79 6.70 -2.93
C ILE A 308 -17.91 6.93 -1.72
N VAL A 309 -16.87 6.12 -1.59
CA VAL A 309 -15.86 6.21 -0.52
C VAL A 309 -14.51 6.44 -1.18
N ILE A 310 -13.91 7.61 -0.98
CA ILE A 310 -12.55 7.92 -1.47
C ILE A 310 -11.60 7.88 -0.29
N ILE A 311 -10.49 7.19 -0.44
CA ILE A 311 -9.51 6.92 0.61
C ILE A 311 -8.12 7.27 0.06
N GLY A 312 -7.32 8.05 0.82
CA GLY A 312 -5.87 8.03 0.69
C GLY A 312 -5.32 6.81 1.41
N ASP A 313 -4.32 6.16 0.85
CA ASP A 313 -3.64 5.05 1.52
C ASP A 313 -2.47 5.54 2.38
N SER A 314 -1.56 6.35 1.83
CA SER A 314 -0.48 7.01 2.56
C SER A 314 -0.50 8.51 2.33
N GLY A 315 0.06 9.27 3.28
CA GLY A 315 0.57 10.60 2.99
C GLY A 315 2.01 10.51 2.50
N MET A 316 2.65 11.66 2.27
CA MET A 316 4.00 11.70 1.74
C MET A 316 4.77 12.87 2.34
N THR A 317 6.04 12.63 2.70
CA THR A 317 6.95 13.69 3.15
C THR A 317 7.79 14.20 1.98
N GLU A 318 8.08 15.50 1.96
CA GLU A 318 9.01 16.09 0.98
C GLU A 318 10.43 15.68 1.34
N ILE A 319 11.17 15.10 0.41
CA ILE A 319 12.57 14.73 0.58
C ILE A 319 13.45 15.90 0.16
N LEU A 320 14.41 16.23 1.00
CA LEU A 320 15.35 17.31 0.75
C LEU A 320 16.12 17.11 -0.56
N PRO A 321 16.56 18.19 -1.22
CA PRO A 321 17.30 18.10 -2.47
C PRO A 321 18.69 17.46 -2.27
N ALA A 322 19.25 16.91 -3.34
CA ALA A 322 20.50 16.13 -3.31
C ALA A 322 21.69 16.85 -2.66
N ASN A 323 21.76 18.19 -2.74
CA ASN A 323 22.81 18.99 -2.12
C ASN A 323 22.70 19.09 -0.58
N GLU A 324 21.58 18.67 0.00
CA GLU A 324 21.35 18.61 1.44
C GLU A 324 21.55 17.22 2.04
N ASN A 325 22.07 16.27 1.24
CA ASN A 325 22.37 14.91 1.64
C ASN A 325 21.17 14.19 2.32
N PRO A 326 20.04 14.03 1.61
CA PRO A 326 18.80 13.53 2.21
C PRO A 326 18.76 12.00 2.45
N VAL A 327 19.74 11.25 1.96
CA VAL A 327 19.76 9.79 2.05
C VAL A 327 20.64 9.33 3.18
N VAL A 328 20.09 8.49 4.06
CA VAL A 328 20.82 7.80 5.12
C VAL A 328 21.21 6.42 4.60
N GLU A 329 22.46 6.26 4.27
CA GLU A 329 23.04 4.99 3.85
C GLU A 329 23.23 4.08 5.08
N LEU A 330 22.42 3.01 5.23
CA LEU A 330 22.47 2.12 6.39
C LEU A 330 23.71 1.22 6.40
N PHE A 331 24.19 0.82 5.23
CA PHE A 331 25.31 -0.09 5.11
C PHE A 331 26.59 0.44 5.78
N PRO A 332 27.03 1.68 5.58
CA PRO A 332 28.18 2.25 6.28
C PRO A 332 28.00 2.37 7.81
N LEU A 333 26.78 2.59 8.30
CA LEU A 333 26.52 2.67 9.74
C LEU A 333 26.73 1.31 10.44
N LEU A 334 26.48 0.23 9.71
CA LEU A 334 26.56 -1.13 10.21
C LEU A 334 27.87 -1.87 9.83
N GLN A 335 28.92 -1.14 9.45
CA GLN A 335 30.20 -1.70 9.02
C GLN A 335 30.93 -2.56 10.08
N ALA A 336 30.52 -2.47 11.35
CA ALA A 336 31.03 -3.34 12.43
C ALA A 336 30.43 -4.74 12.40
N PHE A 337 29.41 -4.98 11.56
CA PHE A 337 28.70 -6.24 11.39
C PHE A 337 28.88 -6.77 9.97
N ASN A 338 28.76 -8.10 9.80
CA ASN A 338 28.68 -8.71 8.48
C ASN A 338 27.30 -8.50 7.85
N VAL A 339 27.15 -7.39 7.09
CA VAL A 339 25.90 -7.05 6.41
C VAL A 339 25.80 -7.77 5.08
N PHE A 340 24.66 -8.41 4.83
CA PHE A 340 24.36 -9.05 3.55
C PHE A 340 24.39 -8.04 2.40
N SER A 341 25.11 -8.36 1.33
CA SER A 341 25.16 -7.58 0.10
C SER A 341 24.23 -8.20 -0.95
N GLN A 342 23.25 -7.43 -1.43
CA GLN A 342 22.30 -7.92 -2.42
C GLN A 342 22.99 -8.35 -3.73
N GLY A 343 22.65 -9.55 -4.20
CA GLY A 343 23.24 -10.16 -5.39
C GLY A 343 24.43 -11.08 -5.08
N GLU A 344 24.84 -11.19 -3.83
CA GLU A 344 25.79 -12.18 -3.35
C GLU A 344 25.07 -13.38 -2.70
N ALA A 345 25.79 -14.47 -2.48
CA ALA A 345 25.23 -15.59 -1.71
C ALA A 345 25.28 -15.26 -0.22
N MET A 346 24.18 -15.50 0.48
CA MET A 346 24.16 -15.43 1.93
C MET A 346 25.06 -16.54 2.50
N THR A 347 25.88 -16.20 3.48
CA THR A 347 26.83 -17.13 4.14
C THR A 347 26.46 -17.31 5.61
N ASP A 348 27.04 -18.34 6.22
CA ASP A 348 26.90 -18.57 7.67
C ASP A 348 27.51 -17.44 8.52
N GLU A 349 28.31 -16.55 7.94
CA GLU A 349 28.90 -15.40 8.62
C GLU A 349 28.02 -14.16 8.53
N THR A 350 26.97 -14.15 7.72
CA THR A 350 26.03 -13.02 7.59
C THR A 350 25.33 -12.77 8.93
N GLU A 351 25.44 -11.54 9.43
CA GLU A 351 24.86 -11.12 10.71
C GLU A 351 23.62 -10.26 10.53
N ILE A 352 23.66 -9.36 9.55
CA ILE A 352 22.59 -8.37 9.29
C ILE A 352 22.06 -8.50 7.86
N VAL A 353 20.75 -8.43 7.71
CA VAL A 353 20.07 -8.22 6.41
C VAL A 353 19.27 -6.95 6.48
N LEU A 354 19.36 -6.11 5.45
CA LEU A 354 18.60 -4.87 5.30
C LEU A 354 17.43 -5.10 4.35
N ALA A 355 16.25 -4.61 4.71
CA ALA A 355 15.10 -4.54 3.84
C ALA A 355 14.50 -3.13 3.94
N VAL A 356 14.87 -2.28 2.99
CA VAL A 356 14.50 -0.86 2.98
C VAL A 356 13.14 -0.69 2.32
N ASN A 357 12.29 0.13 2.94
CA ASN A 357 10.99 0.56 2.48
C ASN A 357 10.96 2.10 2.57
N GLU A 358 11.76 2.76 1.75
CA GLU A 358 11.88 4.22 1.61
C GLU A 358 12.28 4.96 2.90
N THR A 359 11.33 5.56 3.63
CA THR A 359 11.60 6.30 4.87
C THR A 359 11.69 5.39 6.10
N MET A 360 11.45 4.08 5.94
CA MET A 360 11.68 3.07 6.98
C MET A 360 12.47 1.87 6.47
N ALA A 361 13.04 1.09 7.38
CA ALA A 361 13.72 -0.17 7.07
C ALA A 361 13.52 -1.21 8.18
N TYR A 362 13.53 -2.47 7.78
CA TYR A 362 13.78 -3.59 8.67
C TYR A 362 15.27 -3.93 8.67
N VAL A 363 15.84 -4.10 9.85
CA VAL A 363 17.24 -4.51 10.07
C VAL A 363 17.23 -5.85 10.80
N TYR A 364 17.41 -6.93 10.05
CA TYR A 364 17.33 -8.31 10.58
C TYR A 364 18.63 -8.70 11.25
N ASN A 365 18.53 -9.25 12.45
CA ASN A 365 19.62 -9.73 13.29
C ASN A 365 19.69 -11.27 13.23
N LEU A 366 20.49 -11.80 12.33
CA LEU A 366 20.54 -13.26 12.07
C LEU A 366 21.39 -14.03 13.08
N LYS A 367 22.19 -13.35 13.90
CA LYS A 367 23.14 -13.97 14.84
C LYS A 367 22.86 -13.66 16.31
N ALA A 368 21.65 -13.20 16.62
CA ALA A 368 21.23 -12.83 17.98
C ALA A 368 22.26 -11.89 18.68
N ARG A 369 22.79 -10.92 17.93
CA ARG A 369 23.57 -9.82 18.51
C ARG A 369 22.68 -9.03 19.45
N ASP A 370 23.26 -8.29 20.38
CA ASP A 370 22.46 -7.38 21.19
C ASP A 370 21.82 -6.32 20.27
N ALA A 371 20.49 -6.23 20.29
CA ALA A 371 19.75 -5.27 19.47
C ALA A 371 20.12 -3.82 19.83
N ARG A 372 20.57 -3.56 21.07
CA ARG A 372 21.07 -2.24 21.47
C ARG A 372 22.34 -1.84 20.74
N ASP A 373 23.29 -2.77 20.54
CA ASP A 373 24.51 -2.49 19.80
C ASP A 373 24.22 -2.09 18.35
N ILE A 374 23.24 -2.77 17.71
CA ILE A 374 22.77 -2.45 16.37
C ILE A 374 22.08 -1.08 16.37
N ALA A 375 21.19 -0.82 17.34
CA ALA A 375 20.47 0.42 17.47
C ALA A 375 21.43 1.60 17.70
N GLU A 376 22.47 1.45 18.54
CA GLU A 376 23.47 2.50 18.76
C GLU A 376 24.30 2.79 17.52
N ALA A 377 24.66 1.79 16.73
CA ALA A 377 25.35 2.00 15.46
C ALA A 377 24.50 2.82 14.47
N ILE A 378 23.21 2.54 14.38
CA ILE A 378 22.28 3.27 13.52
C ILE A 378 22.00 4.68 14.04
N ARG A 379 21.83 4.84 15.36
CA ARG A 379 21.57 6.13 16.02
C ARG A 379 22.73 7.13 15.89
N ALA A 380 23.92 6.68 15.52
CA ALA A 380 25.05 7.56 15.23
C ALA A 380 24.75 8.57 14.11
N ASP A 381 23.78 8.30 13.25
CA ASP A 381 23.28 9.25 12.25
C ASP A 381 22.09 10.07 12.81
N SER A 382 22.29 11.36 12.96
CA SER A 382 21.28 12.28 13.54
C SER A 382 20.00 12.44 12.70
N ARG A 383 19.97 11.91 11.48
CA ARG A 383 18.79 11.89 10.58
C ARG A 383 17.83 10.76 10.89
N ILE A 384 18.21 9.81 11.75
CA ILE A 384 17.34 8.75 12.27
C ILE A 384 16.33 9.37 13.25
N ASP A 385 15.06 8.94 13.13
CA ASP A 385 13.95 9.41 13.96
C ASP A 385 13.60 8.41 15.08
N ILE A 386 13.33 7.17 14.70
CA ILE A 386 12.90 6.09 15.62
C ILE A 386 13.65 4.80 15.28
N ILE A 387 14.06 4.10 16.32
CA ILE A 387 14.53 2.72 16.26
C ILE A 387 13.71 1.92 17.26
N ALA A 388 13.10 0.80 16.84
CA ALA A 388 12.31 -0.05 17.71
C ALA A 388 12.64 -1.53 17.50
N TRP A 389 12.61 -2.32 18.58
CA TRP A 389 12.88 -3.78 18.55
C TRP A 389 12.11 -4.50 19.65
N ARG A 390 12.01 -5.81 19.54
CA ARG A 390 11.41 -6.66 20.58
C ARG A 390 12.47 -7.09 21.60
N ASP A 391 12.06 -7.09 22.87
CA ASP A 391 12.80 -7.68 23.99
C ASP A 391 11.81 -8.46 24.88
N GLY A 392 11.67 -9.75 24.60
CA GLY A 392 10.60 -10.57 25.17
C GLY A 392 9.22 -10.05 24.81
N ASP A 393 8.37 -9.76 25.80
CA ASP A 393 7.04 -9.18 25.59
C ASP A 393 7.05 -7.66 25.42
N TRP A 394 8.21 -7.03 25.57
CA TRP A 394 8.35 -5.60 25.46
C TRP A 394 8.78 -5.19 24.05
N ILE A 395 8.29 -4.05 23.64
CA ILE A 395 8.83 -3.29 22.53
C ILE A 395 9.66 -2.17 23.11
N CYS A 396 10.96 -2.19 22.82
CA CYS A 396 11.90 -1.14 23.16
C CYS A 396 11.96 -0.13 22.03
N VAL A 397 12.02 1.14 22.36
CA VAL A 397 12.10 2.25 21.41
C VAL A 397 13.19 3.21 21.89
N SER A 398 14.03 3.61 20.94
CA SER A 398 14.97 4.72 21.08
C SER A 398 14.61 5.80 20.05
N ASP A 399 14.49 7.04 20.47
CA ASP A 399 14.45 8.13 19.52
C ASP A 399 15.85 8.35 18.92
N GLY A 400 15.93 9.08 17.81
CA GLY A 400 17.21 9.37 17.13
C GLY A 400 18.18 10.24 17.94
N ALA A 401 17.82 10.63 19.17
CA ALA A 401 18.67 11.42 20.07
C ALA A 401 19.16 10.60 21.27
N SER A 402 18.37 10.47 22.31
CA SER A 402 18.80 9.77 23.53
C SER A 402 17.68 9.26 24.42
N LYS A 403 16.41 9.56 24.09
CA LYS A 403 15.28 9.14 24.88
C LYS A 403 14.90 7.71 24.56
N GLU A 404 14.59 6.96 25.60
CA GLU A 404 14.19 5.57 25.48
C GLU A 404 12.90 5.31 26.24
N LEU A 405 12.06 4.51 25.68
CA LEU A 405 10.91 3.92 26.34
C LEU A 405 10.77 2.45 25.97
N ARG A 406 10.01 1.72 26.77
CA ARG A 406 9.50 0.41 26.37
C ARG A 406 8.02 0.31 26.68
N PHE A 407 7.32 -0.44 25.86
CA PHE A 407 5.89 -0.65 26.05
C PHE A 407 5.48 -2.07 25.70
N LYS A 408 4.33 -2.48 26.21
CA LYS A 408 3.66 -3.74 25.84
C LYS A 408 2.15 -3.60 25.93
N THR A 409 1.45 -4.51 25.27
CA THR A 409 -0.01 -4.63 25.33
C THR A 409 -0.48 -5.01 26.73
N GLY A 410 -1.69 -4.57 27.10
CA GLY A 410 -2.24 -4.76 28.44
C GLY A 410 -1.66 -3.74 29.43
N GLY A 411 -2.39 -3.50 30.51
CA GLY A 411 -1.99 -2.54 31.54
C GLY A 411 -3.08 -1.52 31.81
N GLU A 412 -2.71 -0.46 32.54
CA GLU A 412 -3.69 0.50 33.09
C GLU A 412 -3.94 1.69 32.15
N LEU A 413 -3.01 2.01 31.27
CA LEU A 413 -3.16 3.14 30.35
C LEU A 413 -4.04 2.76 29.18
N THR A 414 -5.05 3.56 28.90
CA THR A 414 -5.98 3.36 27.78
C THR A 414 -5.84 4.51 26.78
N ASP A 415 -5.67 4.18 25.50
CA ASP A 415 -5.60 5.17 24.43
C ASP A 415 -6.98 5.57 23.87
N THR A 416 -6.98 6.49 22.91
CA THR A 416 -8.19 6.99 22.26
C THR A 416 -8.96 5.89 21.49
N TYR A 417 -8.29 4.78 21.15
CA TYR A 417 -8.89 3.62 20.47
C TYR A 417 -9.31 2.50 21.42
N LYS A 418 -9.27 2.76 22.75
CA LYS A 418 -9.61 1.82 23.81
C LYS A 418 -8.65 0.62 23.92
N GLN A 419 -7.41 0.80 23.44
CA GLN A 419 -6.33 -0.17 23.56
C GLN A 419 -5.62 0.05 24.90
N SER A 420 -5.19 -1.03 25.56
CA SER A 420 -4.56 -0.96 26.89
C SER A 420 -3.05 -1.18 26.80
N TRP A 421 -2.28 -0.37 27.50
CA TRP A 421 -0.82 -0.33 27.42
C TRP A 421 -0.14 -0.26 28.78
N THR A 422 1.01 -0.90 28.90
CA THR A 422 2.00 -0.65 29.94
C THR A 422 3.20 0.07 29.30
N ILE A 423 3.61 1.18 29.88
CA ILE A 423 4.71 2.02 29.36
C ILE A 423 5.70 2.29 30.49
N GLU A 424 6.99 2.13 30.19
CA GLU A 424 8.11 2.47 31.08
C GLU A 424 9.15 3.30 30.33
N GLY A 425 9.83 4.23 31.01
CA GLY A 425 10.82 5.11 30.44
C GLY A 425 10.27 6.49 30.08
N GLU A 426 10.76 7.10 29.00
CA GLU A 426 10.47 8.49 28.62
C GLU A 426 9.39 8.56 27.53
N PRO A 427 8.12 8.92 27.87
CA PRO A 427 7.03 8.98 26.87
C PRO A 427 7.33 9.91 25.68
N GLN A 428 8.20 10.88 25.87
CA GLN A 428 8.62 11.82 24.85
C GLN A 428 9.40 11.19 23.70
N ALA A 429 9.91 9.97 23.86
CA ALA A 429 10.55 9.22 22.76
C ALA A 429 9.57 8.92 21.62
N LEU A 430 8.28 8.78 21.93
CA LEU A 430 7.18 8.61 20.96
C LEU A 430 6.16 9.75 21.01
N ASP A 431 6.52 10.89 21.62
CA ASP A 431 5.67 12.08 21.75
C ASP A 431 4.28 11.75 22.31
N LEU A 432 4.24 10.91 23.37
CA LEU A 432 3.02 10.48 24.03
C LEU A 432 2.63 11.47 25.14
N LYS A 433 1.34 11.79 25.23
CA LYS A 433 0.74 12.51 26.36
C LYS A 433 0.03 11.55 27.28
N ILE A 434 0.59 11.35 28.48
CA ILE A 434 0.03 10.45 29.51
C ILE A 434 -0.65 11.27 30.60
N ASN A 435 -1.90 10.95 30.88
CA ASN A 435 -2.64 11.45 32.04
C ASN A 435 -2.77 10.33 33.09
N HIS A 436 -1.90 10.37 34.08
CA HIS A 436 -1.87 9.34 35.15
C HIS A 436 -3.12 9.33 36.05
N GLU A 437 -3.79 10.47 36.23
CA GLU A 437 -5.01 10.53 37.05
C GLU A 437 -6.19 9.83 36.38
N ARG A 438 -6.28 9.95 35.05
CA ARG A 438 -7.34 9.33 34.24
C ARG A 438 -6.92 7.99 33.61
N GLN A 439 -5.68 7.60 33.78
CA GLN A 439 -5.09 6.42 33.13
C GLN A 439 -5.30 6.41 31.62
N THR A 440 -5.15 7.58 30.99
CA THR A 440 -5.30 7.73 29.53
C THR A 440 -4.00 8.18 28.91
N LEU A 441 -3.82 7.83 27.62
CA LEU A 441 -2.75 8.34 26.77
C LEU A 441 -3.32 8.85 25.45
N ASP A 442 -2.70 9.92 24.94
CA ASP A 442 -2.98 10.50 23.63
C ASP A 442 -1.72 10.50 22.78
N TYR A 443 -1.91 10.40 21.48
CA TYR A 443 -0.87 10.42 20.46
C TYR A 443 -0.73 11.83 19.90
N GLU A 444 0.50 12.31 19.78
CA GLU A 444 0.80 13.59 19.13
C GLU A 444 1.42 13.34 17.74
N ARG A 445 2.72 13.56 17.59
CA ARG A 445 3.46 13.45 16.32
C ARG A 445 3.27 12.12 15.57
N TYR A 446 3.00 11.03 16.31
CA TYR A 446 2.94 9.68 15.75
C TYR A 446 1.57 9.03 16.05
N PRO A 447 0.59 9.15 15.15
CA PRO A 447 -0.76 8.63 15.36
C PRO A 447 -0.78 7.11 15.57
N ASP A 448 -1.48 6.63 16.60
CA ASP A 448 -1.64 5.19 16.95
C ASP A 448 -0.30 4.41 16.98
N VAL A 449 0.78 5.09 17.40
CA VAL A 449 2.15 4.58 17.21
C VAL A 449 2.40 3.28 17.94
N LEU A 450 1.80 3.08 19.10
CA LEU A 450 2.02 1.86 19.89
C LEU A 450 1.50 0.62 19.16
N GLN A 451 0.26 0.68 18.65
CA GLN A 451 -0.34 -0.43 17.91
C GLN A 451 0.34 -0.64 16.55
N ARG A 452 0.73 0.43 15.88
CA ARG A 452 1.39 0.38 14.58
C ARG A 452 2.79 -0.22 14.68
N LEU A 453 3.59 0.15 15.68
CA LEU A 453 4.89 -0.49 15.97
C LEU A 453 4.72 -1.94 16.41
N TYR A 454 3.73 -2.21 17.27
CA TYR A 454 3.41 -3.58 17.68
C TYR A 454 3.09 -4.43 16.44
N GLY A 455 2.23 -3.93 15.56
CA GLY A 455 1.86 -4.60 14.31
C GLY A 455 3.06 -4.90 13.42
N ALA A 456 3.95 -3.94 13.21
CA ALA A 456 5.12 -4.12 12.37
C ALA A 456 6.14 -5.11 12.97
N LEU A 457 6.40 -5.01 14.28
CA LEU A 457 7.38 -5.87 14.97
C LEU A 457 6.89 -7.30 15.21
N HIS A 458 5.60 -7.57 15.04
CA HIS A 458 5.00 -8.91 15.12
C HIS A 458 4.46 -9.40 13.77
N SER A 459 4.78 -8.71 12.67
CA SER A 459 4.24 -9.01 11.36
C SER A 459 4.72 -10.34 10.75
N HIS A 460 5.92 -10.78 11.10
CA HIS A 460 6.55 -12.00 10.58
C HIS A 460 7.65 -12.52 11.52
N ASP A 461 8.14 -13.72 11.23
CA ASP A 461 9.17 -14.37 12.02
C ASP A 461 10.53 -13.68 11.88
N GLY A 462 11.35 -13.80 12.91
CA GLY A 462 12.72 -13.31 12.96
C GLY A 462 12.97 -12.34 14.10
N ASP A 463 14.24 -12.05 14.32
CA ASP A 463 14.71 -10.99 15.20
C ASP A 463 15.15 -9.81 14.33
N PHE A 464 14.53 -8.66 14.52
CA PHE A 464 14.78 -7.48 13.68
C PHE A 464 14.41 -6.18 14.38
N LEU A 465 15.04 -5.11 13.92
CA LEU A 465 14.71 -3.75 14.32
C LEU A 465 13.90 -3.07 13.20
N VAL A 466 13.02 -2.19 13.59
CA VAL A 466 12.36 -1.20 12.74
C VAL A 466 13.10 0.12 12.89
N VAL A 467 13.49 0.73 11.78
CA VAL A 467 14.20 2.00 11.73
C VAL A 467 13.40 2.96 10.86
N ALA A 468 13.20 4.19 11.33
CA ALA A 468 12.53 5.25 10.58
C ALA A 468 13.40 6.50 10.50
N ALA A 469 13.41 7.17 9.35
CA ALA A 469 14.10 8.43 9.13
C ALA A 469 13.24 9.62 9.57
N LYS A 470 13.89 10.73 9.93
CA LYS A 470 13.22 12.02 10.14
C LYS A 470 12.60 12.55 8.85
N PRO A 471 11.50 13.33 8.92
CA PRO A 471 10.95 14.01 7.76
C PRO A 471 12.03 14.78 6.98
N GLY A 472 11.99 14.65 5.65
CA GLY A 472 13.01 15.19 4.75
C GLY A 472 14.12 14.22 4.37
N TYR A 473 14.19 13.07 5.02
CA TYR A 473 15.22 12.07 4.80
C TYR A 473 14.60 10.71 4.44
N GLU A 474 15.36 9.92 3.70
CA GLU A 474 15.01 8.54 3.35
C GLU A 474 16.18 7.59 3.66
N LEU A 475 15.86 6.32 3.86
CA LEU A 475 16.85 5.27 4.13
C LEU A 475 17.26 4.60 2.82
N ALA A 476 18.49 4.15 2.73
CA ALA A 476 18.95 3.34 1.61
C ALA A 476 19.90 2.23 2.06
N ASP A 477 19.85 1.14 1.33
CA ASP A 477 20.94 0.18 1.21
C ASP A 477 21.73 0.44 -0.09
N GLN A 478 22.42 -0.55 -0.61
CA GLN A 478 23.24 -0.42 -1.82
C GLN A 478 22.42 -0.22 -3.11
N HIS A 479 21.14 -0.56 -3.14
CA HIS A 479 20.33 -0.65 -4.37
C HIS A 479 18.92 -0.08 -4.24
N SER A 480 18.55 0.42 -3.06
CA SER A 480 17.23 1.03 -2.83
C SER A 480 16.98 2.22 -3.76
N PRO A 481 15.77 2.38 -4.28
CA PRO A 481 15.41 3.61 -4.97
C PRO A 481 15.45 4.81 -4.00
N THR A 482 15.73 5.99 -4.52
CA THR A 482 15.75 7.24 -3.74
C THR A 482 15.07 8.38 -4.49
N HIS A 483 14.44 9.30 -3.75
CA HIS A 483 13.53 10.32 -4.27
C HIS A 483 14.00 11.75 -3.97
N LYS A 484 15.30 12.03 -4.07
CA LYS A 484 15.94 13.32 -3.75
C LYS A 484 15.25 14.50 -4.41
N GLY A 485 14.68 15.41 -3.61
CA GLY A 485 13.92 16.57 -4.08
C GLY A 485 12.49 16.25 -4.54
N GLY A 486 12.02 15.05 -4.28
CA GLY A 486 10.65 14.59 -4.53
C GLY A 486 9.91 14.30 -3.24
N GLY A 487 9.06 13.28 -3.24
CA GLY A 487 8.35 12.79 -2.06
C GLY A 487 8.67 11.34 -1.75
N SER A 488 8.53 10.94 -0.49
CA SER A 488 8.71 9.55 -0.04
C SER A 488 7.83 9.28 1.18
N HIS A 489 7.58 8.01 1.48
CA HIS A 489 6.76 7.56 2.59
C HIS A 489 7.29 6.25 3.18
N GLY A 490 6.67 5.73 4.23
CA GLY A 490 7.10 4.50 4.93
C GLY A 490 7.03 4.63 6.44
N SER A 491 7.16 5.87 6.97
CA SER A 491 7.37 6.15 8.37
C SER A 491 6.07 6.36 9.18
N LEU A 492 6.23 6.78 10.44
CA LEU A 492 5.18 6.87 11.47
C LEU A 492 4.60 8.28 11.64
N GLY A 493 5.27 9.31 11.14
CA GLY A 493 4.90 10.71 11.37
C GLY A 493 3.59 11.12 10.68
N HIS A 494 2.99 12.23 11.12
CA HIS A 494 1.72 12.75 10.61
C HIS A 494 1.66 12.84 9.10
N ALA A 495 2.71 13.40 8.46
CA ALA A 495 2.73 13.66 7.03
C ALA A 495 2.54 12.40 6.17
N GLU A 496 3.00 11.25 6.65
CA GLU A 496 2.92 9.97 5.94
C GLU A 496 1.77 9.11 6.44
N SER A 497 1.26 9.37 7.65
CA SER A 497 0.30 8.52 8.36
C SER A 497 -1.14 9.00 8.29
N LEU A 498 -1.37 10.32 8.19
CA LEU A 498 -2.72 10.86 8.16
C LEU A 498 -3.18 11.09 6.73
N VAL A 499 -4.31 10.50 6.41
CA VAL A 499 -4.85 10.47 5.05
C VAL A 499 -6.33 10.90 5.04
N PRO A 500 -6.83 11.46 3.93
CA PRO A 500 -8.23 11.83 3.82
C PRO A 500 -9.13 10.62 3.61
N LEU A 501 -10.33 10.72 4.17
CA LEU A 501 -11.47 9.84 3.91
C LEU A 501 -12.67 10.71 3.53
N ILE A 502 -13.25 10.48 2.35
CA ILE A 502 -14.44 11.14 1.88
C ILE A 502 -15.52 10.08 1.69
N ILE A 503 -16.70 10.30 2.26
CA ILE A 503 -17.85 9.39 2.17
C ILE A 503 -19.06 10.17 1.70
N SER A 504 -19.63 9.81 0.55
CA SER A 504 -20.78 10.50 -0.02
C SER A 504 -21.87 9.51 -0.42
N GLY A 505 -23.13 9.93 -0.35
CA GLY A 505 -24.30 9.08 -0.67
C GLY A 505 -24.85 8.30 0.52
N THR A 506 -24.35 8.52 1.74
CA THR A 506 -24.86 7.92 2.99
C THR A 506 -24.62 8.85 4.18
N GLU A 507 -25.45 8.68 5.23
CA GLU A 507 -25.28 9.35 6.53
C GLU A 507 -24.50 8.47 7.54
N GLU A 508 -24.22 7.21 7.19
CA GLU A 508 -23.47 6.30 8.07
C GLU A 508 -22.03 6.79 8.24
N ARG A 509 -21.47 6.59 9.44
CA ARG A 509 -20.13 7.07 9.83
C ARG A 509 -19.30 5.92 10.37
N PRO A 510 -17.98 5.90 10.11
CA PRO A 510 -17.08 4.97 10.79
C PRO A 510 -17.00 5.28 12.28
N GLU A 511 -16.80 4.27 13.11
CA GLU A 511 -16.66 4.43 14.57
C GLU A 511 -15.30 5.04 14.92
N ASN A 512 -14.24 4.59 14.26
CA ASN A 512 -12.89 5.12 14.40
C ASN A 512 -12.33 5.51 13.04
N LEU A 513 -11.40 6.46 13.04
CA LEU A 513 -10.71 6.94 11.84
C LEU A 513 -9.34 6.25 11.71
N ARG A 514 -9.35 4.92 11.57
CA ARG A 514 -8.17 4.12 11.23
C ARG A 514 -8.48 3.22 10.04
N ILE A 515 -7.50 3.00 9.20
CA ILE A 515 -7.66 2.17 8.00
C ILE A 515 -8.15 0.75 8.32
N VAL A 516 -7.68 0.18 9.42
CA VAL A 516 -8.06 -1.17 9.89
C VAL A 516 -9.53 -1.27 10.33
N ASP A 517 -10.14 -0.18 10.75
CA ASP A 517 -11.54 -0.16 11.21
C ASP A 517 -12.53 -0.01 10.03
N LEU A 518 -12.02 0.37 8.83
CA LEU A 518 -12.87 0.61 7.65
C LEU A 518 -13.48 -0.68 7.09
N LYS A 519 -12.84 -1.84 7.19
CA LYS A 519 -13.43 -3.10 6.69
C LYS A 519 -14.82 -3.34 7.27
N ALA A 520 -14.95 -3.24 8.60
CA ALA A 520 -16.22 -3.45 9.29
C ALA A 520 -17.28 -2.41 8.88
N PHE A 521 -16.87 -1.15 8.73
CA PHE A 521 -17.73 -0.08 8.23
C PHE A 521 -18.22 -0.33 6.80
N LEU A 522 -17.33 -0.69 5.88
CA LEU A 522 -17.66 -1.00 4.48
C LEU A 522 -18.59 -2.21 4.37
N GLN A 523 -18.36 -3.27 5.16
CA GLN A 523 -19.25 -4.42 5.24
C GLN A 523 -20.65 -4.02 5.71
N LYS A 524 -20.74 -3.15 6.72
CA LYS A 524 -22.01 -2.61 7.19
C LYS A 524 -22.75 -1.85 6.10
N LEU A 525 -22.06 -1.01 5.31
CA LEU A 525 -22.63 -0.28 4.19
C LEU A 525 -23.24 -1.20 3.11
N VAL A 526 -22.59 -2.34 2.83
CA VAL A 526 -23.04 -3.30 1.81
C VAL A 526 -24.16 -4.20 2.32
N THR A 527 -24.15 -4.58 3.60
CA THR A 527 -25.07 -5.60 4.13
C THR A 527 -26.35 -5.04 4.74
N LYS A 528 -26.35 -3.79 5.19
CA LYS A 528 -27.52 -3.13 5.77
C LYS A 528 -28.52 -2.60 4.74
N GLN A 529 -28.21 -2.70 3.46
CA GLN A 529 -29.04 -2.22 2.37
C GLN A 529 -30.02 -3.26 1.84
#